data_f5ca1395a7f44e15ec44ac4a4b9418c1
#
_entry.id   f5ca1395a7f44e15ec44ac4a4b9418c1
#
_cell.length_a   1.000
_cell.length_b   1.000
_cell.length_c   1.000
_cell.angle_alpha   90.00
_cell.angle_beta   90.00
_cell.angle_gamma   90.00
#
_symmetry.space_group_name_H-M   'P 1'
#
loop_
_entity.id
_entity.type
_entity.pdbx_description
1 polymer ?
#
loop_
_entity_poly.entity_id
_entity_poly.type
_entity_poly.pdbx_seq_one_letter_code
_entity_poly.pdbx_strand_id
1 'polypeptide(L)'
;MKNFIKTTTVAAVLLASATSVFAQSQFTTNEVRQFMSKGEQNGIEINLNGTKPGDAKDAVEKWGKKMKAKIVTDKKNPEIFIDNAQMPTVSANTLDIYAIVTPIENGSKLTIYTDLGGAFVSSAAYGTQYAGLDAALKKFAKDQAIVVVEDQQKAEEKILKSLNGDLKDLGKDKEGYLKDIEKAKELIQKREQEILKNDADQKAKQQQISLQQQIIETVKQKRATLN
;
A
#
# COMPACT_ATOMS: atom_id res chain seq x y z
N MET A 1 24.57 -26.36 10.59
CA MET A 1 24.25 -24.93 10.76
C MET A 1 24.12 -24.31 9.37
N LYS A 2 22.90 -24.16 8.87
CA LYS A 2 22.64 -23.56 7.57
C LYS A 2 22.24 -22.12 7.85
N ASN A 3 23.20 -21.20 7.78
CA ASN A 3 22.91 -19.77 7.81
C ASN A 3 22.32 -19.40 6.46
N PHE A 4 21.02 -19.26 6.41
CA PHE A 4 20.33 -18.53 5.36
C PHE A 4 20.68 -17.05 5.55
N ILE A 5 21.67 -16.56 4.84
CA ILE A 5 21.82 -15.13 4.57
C ILE A 5 20.62 -14.79 3.70
N LYS A 6 19.55 -14.29 4.33
CA LYS A 6 18.50 -13.58 3.61
C LYS A 6 19.16 -12.31 3.08
N THR A 7 19.64 -12.38 1.86
CA THR A 7 19.96 -11.19 1.08
C THR A 7 18.69 -10.41 0.93
N THR A 8 18.45 -9.50 1.86
CA THR A 8 17.42 -8.49 1.72
C THR A 8 17.89 -7.63 0.57
N THR A 9 17.37 -7.90 -0.61
CA THR A 9 17.46 -6.99 -1.74
C THR A 9 16.76 -5.72 -1.24
N VAL A 10 17.55 -4.73 -0.85
CA VAL A 10 17.08 -3.37 -0.71
C VAL A 10 16.69 -2.97 -2.13
N ALA A 11 15.47 -3.29 -2.50
CA ALA A 11 14.82 -2.65 -3.60
C ALA A 11 14.80 -1.18 -3.18
N ALA A 12 15.74 -0.41 -3.68
CA ALA A 12 15.59 1.01 -3.78
C ALA A 12 14.33 1.20 -4.62
N VAL A 13 13.20 1.28 -3.94
CA VAL A 13 12.00 1.88 -4.49
C VAL A 13 12.45 3.33 -4.71
N LEU A 14 13.04 3.55 -5.87
CA LEU A 14 13.06 4.85 -6.48
C LEU A 14 11.59 5.26 -6.45
N LEU A 15 11.26 6.10 -5.46
CA LEU A 15 10.16 7.02 -5.57
C LEU A 15 10.44 7.80 -6.86
N ALA A 16 10.05 7.23 -7.99
CA ALA A 16 9.46 8.02 -9.01
C ALA A 16 8.23 8.59 -8.30
N SER A 17 8.47 9.64 -7.49
CA SER A 17 7.48 10.63 -7.21
C SER A 17 7.04 11.08 -8.60
N ALA A 18 6.11 10.33 -9.17
CA ALA A 18 5.11 10.91 -10.01
C ALA A 18 4.44 11.93 -9.07
N THR A 19 5.12 13.04 -8.85
CA THR A 19 4.47 14.30 -8.73
C THR A 19 3.76 14.45 -10.07
N SER A 20 2.70 13.67 -10.24
CA SER A 20 1.57 14.13 -11.01
C SER A 20 1.33 15.47 -10.37
N VAL A 21 1.94 16.48 -10.98
CA VAL A 21 1.50 17.84 -10.82
C VAL A 21 0.01 17.68 -11.05
N PHE A 22 -0.75 17.65 -9.94
CA PHE A 22 -2.13 18.04 -9.96
C PHE A 22 -2.08 19.53 -10.31
N ALA A 23 -1.55 19.82 -11.53
CA ALA A 23 -1.94 20.99 -12.28
C ALA A 23 -3.44 20.91 -12.16
N GLN A 24 -4.02 21.88 -11.50
CA GLN A 24 -5.46 22.04 -11.33
C GLN A 24 -6.10 21.50 -12.60
N SER A 25 -6.38 20.21 -12.63
CA SER A 25 -7.15 19.61 -13.70
C SER A 25 -8.50 20.26 -13.49
N GLN A 26 -8.72 21.29 -14.27
CA GLN A 26 -10.00 21.96 -14.29
C GLN A 26 -10.97 20.82 -14.53
N PHE A 27 -11.81 20.52 -13.52
CA PHE A 27 -12.85 19.53 -13.68
C PHE A 27 -13.73 20.06 -14.82
N THR A 28 -13.44 19.59 -16.04
CA THR A 28 -14.09 20.06 -17.27
C THR A 28 -15.28 19.18 -17.53
N THR A 29 -16.40 19.79 -17.75
CA THR A 29 -17.60 19.12 -18.23
C THR A 29 -17.73 19.36 -19.74
N ASN A 30 -18.31 18.39 -20.43
CA ASN A 30 -18.68 18.53 -21.84
C ASN A 30 -20.16 18.24 -22.00
N GLU A 31 -20.88 19.08 -22.78
CA GLU A 31 -22.22 18.75 -23.19
C GLU A 31 -22.17 17.72 -24.31
N VAL A 32 -23.01 16.71 -24.20
CA VAL A 32 -23.10 15.61 -25.18
C VAL A 32 -24.55 15.35 -25.55
N ARG A 33 -24.76 14.79 -26.72
CA ARG A 33 -26.05 14.28 -27.14
C ARG A 33 -25.94 12.83 -27.53
N GLN A 34 -26.57 11.95 -26.76
CA GLN A 34 -26.42 10.51 -26.92
C GLN A 34 -27.75 9.78 -26.62
N PHE A 35 -27.83 8.55 -27.08
CA PHE A 35 -28.95 7.65 -26.77
C PHE A 35 -28.88 7.16 -25.33
N MET A 36 -30.03 7.23 -24.65
CA MET A 36 -30.24 6.68 -23.33
C MET A 36 -31.63 6.02 -23.27
N SER A 37 -32.10 5.57 -22.10
CA SER A 37 -33.39 4.87 -21.96
C SER A 37 -34.62 5.70 -22.39
N LYS A 38 -34.49 7.02 -22.45
CA LYS A 38 -35.55 7.95 -22.93
C LYS A 38 -35.31 8.48 -24.34
N GLY A 39 -34.55 7.77 -25.16
CA GLY A 39 -34.18 8.18 -26.51
C GLY A 39 -32.91 9.02 -26.55
N GLU A 40 -32.72 9.77 -27.63
CA GLU A 40 -31.57 10.65 -27.79
C GLU A 40 -31.76 11.94 -27.01
N GLN A 41 -30.93 12.17 -25.98
CA GLN A 41 -31.07 13.30 -25.07
C GLN A 41 -29.75 14.06 -24.88
N ASN A 42 -29.86 15.34 -24.49
CA ASN A 42 -28.70 16.11 -24.06
C ASN A 42 -28.31 15.71 -22.65
N GLY A 43 -27.00 15.56 -22.45
CA GLY A 43 -26.40 15.23 -21.16
C GLY A 43 -25.13 16.00 -20.92
N ILE A 44 -24.60 15.91 -19.71
CA ILE A 44 -23.32 16.50 -19.32
C ILE A 44 -22.41 15.38 -18.86
N GLU A 45 -21.21 15.31 -19.43
CA GLU A 45 -20.20 14.34 -19.02
C GLU A 45 -19.03 14.99 -18.28
N ILE A 46 -18.45 14.24 -17.36
CA ILE A 46 -17.24 14.61 -16.62
C ILE A 46 -16.37 13.38 -16.35
N ASN A 47 -15.06 13.56 -16.38
CA ASN A 47 -14.12 12.52 -16.02
C ASN A 47 -13.87 12.50 -14.50
N LEU A 48 -13.89 11.31 -13.92
CA LEU A 48 -13.58 11.01 -12.53
C LEU A 48 -12.25 10.25 -12.48
N ASN A 49 -11.16 11.00 -12.63
CA ASN A 49 -9.82 10.42 -12.69
C ASN A 49 -9.46 9.71 -11.38
N GLY A 50 -8.89 8.50 -11.50
CA GLY A 50 -8.51 7.66 -10.36
C GLY A 50 -9.69 6.93 -9.69
N THR A 51 -10.94 7.29 -10.00
CA THR A 51 -12.13 6.65 -9.41
C THR A 51 -12.56 5.46 -10.27
N LYS A 52 -12.55 4.24 -9.71
CA LYS A 52 -12.98 3.03 -10.41
C LYS A 52 -14.47 3.07 -10.73
N PRO A 53 -14.94 2.37 -11.80
CA PRO A 53 -16.35 2.40 -12.18
C PRO A 53 -17.32 1.95 -11.08
N GLY A 54 -16.95 0.98 -10.26
CA GLY A 54 -17.75 0.55 -9.10
C GLY A 54 -17.89 1.65 -8.06
N ASP A 55 -16.77 2.25 -7.67
CA ASP A 55 -16.73 3.34 -6.69
C ASP A 55 -17.47 4.59 -7.18
N ALA A 56 -17.37 4.87 -8.50
CA ALA A 56 -18.10 5.96 -9.13
C ALA A 56 -19.62 5.74 -9.08
N LYS A 57 -20.10 4.52 -9.36
CA LYS A 57 -21.53 4.17 -9.24
C LYS A 57 -22.02 4.36 -7.81
N ASP A 58 -21.30 3.82 -6.83
CA ASP A 58 -21.63 3.97 -5.41
C ASP A 58 -21.65 5.45 -4.99
N ALA A 59 -20.73 6.26 -5.52
CA ALA A 59 -20.69 7.69 -5.26
C ALA A 59 -21.89 8.42 -5.85
N VAL A 60 -22.31 8.07 -7.09
CA VAL A 60 -23.52 8.61 -7.74
C VAL A 60 -24.77 8.26 -6.94
N GLU A 61 -24.91 7.02 -6.49
CA GLU A 61 -26.03 6.61 -5.64
C GLU A 61 -26.07 7.40 -4.32
N LYS A 62 -24.92 7.58 -3.67
CA LYS A 62 -24.81 8.38 -2.45
C LYS A 62 -25.14 9.86 -2.72
N TRP A 63 -24.73 10.36 -3.88
CA TRP A 63 -25.06 11.74 -4.30
C TRP A 63 -26.56 11.89 -4.49
N GLY A 64 -27.25 10.96 -5.17
CA GLY A 64 -28.70 10.94 -5.31
C GLY A 64 -29.43 10.89 -3.96
N LYS A 65 -28.95 10.05 -3.01
CA LYS A 65 -29.52 10.01 -1.65
C LYS A 65 -29.38 11.33 -0.90
N LYS A 66 -28.29 12.08 -1.08
CA LYS A 66 -28.13 13.45 -0.51
C LYS A 66 -29.15 14.44 -1.08
N MET A 67 -29.59 14.23 -2.32
CA MET A 67 -30.66 14.99 -2.96
C MET A 67 -32.08 14.51 -2.58
N LYS A 68 -32.18 13.62 -1.56
CA LYS A 68 -33.44 13.00 -1.09
C LYS A 68 -34.18 12.21 -2.17
N ALA A 69 -33.48 11.79 -3.20
CA ALA A 69 -34.05 11.04 -4.32
C ALA A 69 -34.19 9.56 -3.99
N LYS A 70 -35.10 8.90 -4.69
CA LYS A 70 -35.17 7.45 -4.76
C LYS A 70 -34.21 6.95 -5.83
N ILE A 71 -33.35 5.98 -5.48
CA ILE A 71 -32.39 5.41 -6.42
C ILE A 71 -32.95 4.10 -6.98
N VAL A 72 -32.98 3.98 -8.31
CA VAL A 72 -33.38 2.78 -9.02
C VAL A 72 -32.24 2.33 -9.91
N THR A 73 -31.76 1.12 -9.69
CA THR A 73 -30.73 0.46 -10.48
C THR A 73 -31.26 -0.84 -11.03
N ASP A 74 -30.99 -1.16 -12.30
CA ASP A 74 -31.30 -2.44 -12.90
C ASP A 74 -29.99 -3.08 -13.39
N LYS A 75 -29.78 -4.36 -13.06
CA LYS A 75 -28.61 -5.11 -13.50
C LYS A 75 -28.49 -5.23 -15.03
N LYS A 76 -29.60 -5.10 -15.74
CA LYS A 76 -29.68 -5.19 -17.20
C LYS A 76 -29.50 -3.84 -17.88
N ASN A 77 -29.61 -2.73 -17.14
CA ASN A 77 -29.47 -1.37 -17.65
C ASN A 77 -28.29 -0.71 -16.93
N PRO A 78 -27.30 -0.16 -17.65
CA PRO A 78 -26.17 0.54 -17.04
C PRO A 78 -26.55 1.87 -16.38
N GLU A 79 -27.77 2.34 -16.57
CA GLU A 79 -28.28 3.61 -16.02
C GLU A 79 -28.62 3.49 -14.54
N ILE A 80 -28.20 4.49 -13.78
CA ILE A 80 -28.65 4.73 -12.41
C ILE A 80 -29.74 5.80 -12.50
N PHE A 81 -30.97 5.43 -12.22
CA PHE A 81 -32.07 6.38 -12.21
C PHE A 81 -32.25 6.97 -10.82
N ILE A 82 -32.15 8.29 -10.73
CA ILE A 82 -32.25 9.10 -9.52
C ILE A 82 -33.58 9.85 -9.61
N ASP A 83 -34.62 9.27 -9.03
CA ASP A 83 -36.03 9.68 -9.12
C ASP A 83 -36.33 10.77 -8.10
N ASN A 84 -36.95 11.88 -8.54
CA ASN A 84 -37.38 13.00 -7.72
C ASN A 84 -36.26 13.68 -6.91
N ALA A 85 -35.09 13.91 -7.52
CA ALA A 85 -33.98 14.61 -6.89
C ALA A 85 -34.29 16.07 -6.56
N GLN A 86 -33.95 16.48 -5.35
CA GLN A 86 -34.03 17.90 -4.92
C GLN A 86 -32.70 18.60 -5.16
N MET A 87 -32.64 19.48 -6.16
CA MET A 87 -31.45 20.28 -6.48
C MET A 87 -31.84 21.75 -6.66
N PRO A 88 -31.99 22.52 -5.57
CA PRO A 88 -32.46 23.91 -5.63
C PRO A 88 -31.61 24.86 -6.48
N THR A 89 -30.32 24.51 -6.68
CA THR A 89 -29.39 25.24 -7.56
C THR A 89 -29.70 25.06 -9.04
N VAL A 90 -30.55 24.09 -9.40
CA VAL A 90 -30.95 23.77 -10.77
C VAL A 90 -32.45 24.09 -10.99
N SER A 91 -33.30 23.61 -10.07
CA SER A 91 -34.76 23.80 -10.18
C SER A 91 -35.41 23.90 -8.79
N ALA A 92 -36.46 24.67 -8.67
CA ALA A 92 -37.31 24.70 -7.48
C ALA A 92 -38.15 23.41 -7.35
N ASN A 93 -38.42 22.73 -8.48
CA ASN A 93 -39.10 21.44 -8.54
C ASN A 93 -38.10 20.28 -8.45
N THR A 94 -38.61 19.11 -8.19
CA THR A 94 -37.80 17.86 -8.28
C THR A 94 -37.40 17.60 -9.72
N LEU A 95 -36.29 16.87 -9.85
CA LEU A 95 -35.66 16.51 -11.13
C LEU A 95 -35.54 15.00 -11.21
N ASP A 96 -35.59 14.46 -12.41
CA ASP A 96 -35.22 13.09 -12.70
C ASP A 96 -33.85 13.07 -13.35
N ILE A 97 -32.89 12.34 -12.77
CA ILE A 97 -31.53 12.25 -13.26
C ILE A 97 -31.22 10.81 -13.67
N TYR A 98 -30.72 10.65 -14.89
CA TYR A 98 -30.23 9.39 -15.41
C TYR A 98 -28.71 9.48 -15.51
N ALA A 99 -27.99 8.63 -14.76
CA ALA A 99 -26.54 8.65 -14.69
C ALA A 99 -25.96 7.38 -15.29
N ILE A 100 -24.97 7.53 -16.18
CA ILE A 100 -24.23 6.43 -16.79
C ILE A 100 -22.76 6.58 -16.39
N VAL A 101 -22.18 5.49 -15.85
CA VAL A 101 -20.76 5.42 -15.52
C VAL A 101 -20.09 4.47 -16.50
N THR A 102 -19.13 4.97 -17.27
CA THR A 102 -18.32 4.18 -18.22
C THR A 102 -16.86 4.18 -17.79
N PRO A 103 -16.12 3.05 -17.96
CA PRO A 103 -14.69 3.02 -17.67
C PRO A 103 -13.92 3.85 -18.69
N ILE A 104 -12.85 4.51 -18.24
CA ILE A 104 -11.80 5.15 -19.04
C ILE A 104 -10.45 4.64 -18.57
N GLU A 105 -9.37 4.91 -19.33
CA GLU A 105 -8.04 4.39 -19.06
C GLU A 105 -7.57 4.63 -17.60
N ASN A 106 -7.83 5.82 -17.07
CA ASN A 106 -7.42 6.19 -15.71
C ASN A 106 -8.61 6.63 -14.85
N GLY A 107 -9.62 5.77 -14.73
CA GLY A 107 -10.79 6.07 -13.88
C GLY A 107 -12.12 5.77 -14.54
N SER A 108 -13.05 6.71 -14.40
CA SER A 108 -14.41 6.62 -14.92
C SER A 108 -14.85 7.91 -15.57
N LYS A 109 -15.76 7.81 -16.52
CA LYS A 109 -16.52 8.94 -17.06
C LYS A 109 -17.96 8.82 -16.55
N LEU A 110 -18.46 9.89 -15.98
CA LEU A 110 -19.86 10.06 -15.58
C LEU A 110 -20.58 10.92 -16.61
N THR A 111 -21.67 10.40 -17.16
CA THR A 111 -22.61 11.17 -17.99
C THR A 111 -23.94 11.25 -17.26
N ILE A 112 -24.50 12.46 -17.09
CA ILE A 112 -25.82 12.65 -16.52
C ILE A 112 -26.76 13.31 -17.53
N TYR A 113 -27.99 12.85 -17.52
CA TYR A 113 -29.12 13.43 -18.26
C TYR A 113 -30.16 13.86 -17.22
N THR A 114 -30.58 15.10 -17.29
CA THR A 114 -31.50 15.67 -16.27
C THR A 114 -32.77 16.09 -16.92
N ASP A 115 -33.88 15.49 -16.52
CA ASP A 115 -35.23 15.78 -16.95
C ASP A 115 -35.92 16.72 -15.95
N LEU A 116 -36.46 17.80 -16.45
CA LEU A 116 -37.21 18.83 -15.70
C LEU A 116 -38.72 18.53 -15.61
N GLY A 117 -39.16 17.35 -16.02
CA GLY A 117 -40.56 16.96 -16.14
C GLY A 117 -41.03 16.97 -17.59
N GLY A 118 -40.29 16.33 -18.48
CA GLY A 118 -40.57 16.18 -19.89
C GLY A 118 -39.66 16.98 -20.83
N ALA A 119 -38.67 17.68 -20.28
CA ALA A 119 -37.64 18.39 -21.06
C ALA A 119 -36.27 18.21 -20.43
N PHE A 120 -35.31 17.70 -21.23
CA PHE A 120 -33.94 17.50 -20.80
C PHE A 120 -33.12 18.78 -20.83
N VAL A 121 -32.29 18.98 -19.80
CA VAL A 121 -31.45 20.17 -19.66
C VAL A 121 -30.38 20.16 -20.76
N SER A 122 -30.25 21.31 -21.44
CA SER A 122 -29.19 21.64 -22.38
C SER A 122 -28.74 23.09 -22.19
N SER A 123 -27.53 23.42 -22.60
CA SER A 123 -26.98 24.77 -22.53
C SER A 123 -27.81 25.76 -23.38
N ALA A 124 -28.32 25.30 -24.51
CA ALA A 124 -29.10 26.12 -25.46
C ALA A 124 -30.50 26.45 -24.97
N ALA A 125 -31.20 25.48 -24.36
CA ALA A 125 -32.62 25.67 -23.97
C ALA A 125 -32.77 26.07 -22.49
N TYR A 126 -31.85 25.64 -21.62
CA TYR A 126 -31.95 25.80 -20.16
C TYR A 126 -30.61 26.23 -19.55
N GLY A 127 -30.04 27.36 -20.05
CA GLY A 127 -28.70 27.80 -19.70
C GLY A 127 -28.46 28.01 -18.21
N THR A 128 -29.43 28.50 -17.46
CA THR A 128 -29.29 28.65 -15.99
C THR A 128 -29.25 27.32 -15.27
N GLN A 129 -30.14 26.38 -15.63
CA GLN A 129 -30.18 25.04 -15.09
C GLN A 129 -28.92 24.26 -15.44
N TYR A 130 -28.45 24.39 -16.70
CA TYR A 130 -27.19 23.82 -17.18
C TYR A 130 -26.01 24.32 -16.33
N ALA A 131 -25.90 25.62 -16.08
CA ALA A 131 -24.83 26.18 -15.25
C ALA A 131 -24.87 25.64 -13.81
N GLY A 132 -26.06 25.46 -13.25
CA GLY A 132 -26.24 24.84 -11.93
C GLY A 132 -25.78 23.37 -11.89
N LEU A 133 -26.13 22.60 -12.92
CA LEU A 133 -25.67 21.19 -13.06
C LEU A 133 -24.19 21.11 -13.31
N ASP A 134 -23.61 21.93 -14.14
CA ASP A 134 -22.18 22.02 -14.42
C ASP A 134 -21.40 22.25 -13.12
N ALA A 135 -21.81 23.23 -12.33
CA ALA A 135 -21.19 23.51 -11.04
C ALA A 135 -21.32 22.33 -10.05
N ALA A 136 -22.50 21.69 -10.02
CA ALA A 136 -22.74 20.54 -9.16
C ALA A 136 -21.87 19.33 -9.55
N LEU A 137 -21.71 19.05 -10.85
CA LEU A 137 -20.85 17.98 -11.36
C LEU A 137 -19.37 18.26 -11.11
N LYS A 138 -18.90 19.48 -11.33
CA LYS A 138 -17.52 19.88 -11.00
C LYS A 138 -17.24 19.70 -9.52
N LYS A 139 -18.18 20.07 -8.65
CA LYS A 139 -18.07 19.82 -7.21
C LYS A 139 -18.04 18.31 -6.92
N PHE A 140 -18.92 17.52 -7.50
CA PHE A 140 -18.95 16.08 -7.35
C PHE A 140 -17.60 15.45 -7.75
N ALA A 141 -17.07 15.80 -8.92
CA ALA A 141 -15.79 15.29 -9.38
C ALA A 141 -14.62 15.68 -8.46
N LYS A 142 -14.62 16.91 -7.94
CA LYS A 142 -13.65 17.35 -6.94
C LYS A 142 -13.74 16.53 -5.66
N ASP A 143 -14.95 16.29 -5.16
CA ASP A 143 -15.17 15.49 -3.96
C ASP A 143 -14.66 14.04 -4.17
N GLN A 144 -14.86 13.46 -5.37
CA GLN A 144 -14.30 12.13 -5.71
C GLN A 144 -12.77 12.14 -5.78
N ALA A 145 -12.17 13.16 -6.36
CA ALA A 145 -10.71 13.29 -6.41
C ALA A 145 -10.10 13.38 -5.00
N ILE A 146 -10.76 14.05 -4.07
CA ILE A 146 -10.33 14.09 -2.66
C ILE A 146 -10.34 12.68 -2.05
N VAL A 147 -11.41 11.90 -2.27
CA VAL A 147 -11.50 10.51 -1.77
C VAL A 147 -10.35 9.65 -2.30
N VAL A 148 -10.02 9.77 -3.59
CA VAL A 148 -8.88 9.03 -4.21
C VAL A 148 -7.57 9.38 -3.52
N VAL A 149 -7.30 10.67 -3.27
CA VAL A 149 -6.06 11.12 -2.61
C VAL A 149 -6.02 10.67 -1.14
N GLU A 150 -7.13 10.75 -0.42
CA GLU A 150 -7.21 10.26 0.96
C GLU A 150 -6.95 8.76 1.07
N ASP A 151 -7.44 7.98 0.12
CA ASP A 151 -7.21 6.53 0.12
C ASP A 151 -5.76 6.19 -0.24
N GLN A 152 -5.14 6.95 -1.16
CA GLN A 152 -3.69 6.86 -1.42
C GLN A 152 -2.88 7.20 -0.16
N GLN A 153 -3.20 8.29 0.52
CA GLN A 153 -2.52 8.68 1.76
C GLN A 153 -2.61 7.57 2.82
N LYS A 154 -3.79 7.01 3.06
CA LYS A 154 -3.97 5.89 4.01
C LYS A 154 -3.14 4.67 3.64
N ALA A 155 -3.02 4.37 2.34
CA ALA A 155 -2.20 3.27 1.86
C ALA A 155 -0.71 3.51 2.16
N GLU A 156 -0.20 4.71 1.89
CA GLU A 156 1.20 5.08 2.18
C GLU A 156 1.50 5.10 3.69
N GLU A 157 0.58 5.63 4.51
CA GLU A 157 0.70 5.60 5.96
C GLU A 157 0.79 4.16 6.51
N LYS A 158 0.04 3.23 5.93
CA LYS A 158 0.11 1.81 6.30
C LYS A 158 1.47 1.19 5.96
N ILE A 159 2.02 1.54 4.78
CA ILE A 159 3.36 1.10 4.37
C ILE A 159 4.41 1.67 5.33
N LEU A 160 4.34 2.96 5.63
CA LEU A 160 5.26 3.61 6.57
C LEU A 160 5.22 2.96 7.95
N LYS A 161 4.04 2.63 8.45
CA LYS A 161 3.87 1.92 9.73
C LYS A 161 4.53 0.54 9.72
N SER A 162 4.42 -0.21 8.61
CA SER A 162 5.09 -1.51 8.45
C SER A 162 6.60 -1.35 8.48
N LEU A 163 7.15 -0.42 7.67
CA LEU A 163 8.58 -0.17 7.60
C LEU A 163 9.20 0.24 8.95
N ASN A 164 8.48 1.05 9.73
CA ASN A 164 8.91 1.40 11.09
C ASN A 164 8.91 0.19 12.04
N GLY A 165 7.96 -0.74 11.87
CA GLY A 165 7.94 -2.03 12.56
C GLY A 165 9.19 -2.86 12.25
N ASP A 166 9.47 -3.04 10.97
CA ASP A 166 10.61 -3.82 10.49
C ASP A 166 11.95 -3.21 10.98
N LEU A 167 12.07 -1.89 10.93
CA LEU A 167 13.25 -1.18 11.45
C LEU A 167 13.47 -1.44 12.94
N LYS A 168 12.39 -1.42 13.74
CA LYS A 168 12.46 -1.73 15.17
C LYS A 168 12.93 -3.17 15.43
N ASP A 169 12.46 -4.12 14.63
CA ASP A 169 12.83 -5.52 14.80
C ASP A 169 14.29 -5.77 14.38
N LEU A 170 14.74 -5.15 13.27
CA LEU A 170 16.17 -5.15 12.90
C LEU A 170 17.05 -4.54 14.01
N GLY A 171 16.57 -3.53 14.73
CA GLY A 171 17.27 -2.97 15.88
C GLY A 171 17.45 -4.00 17.00
N LYS A 172 16.40 -4.75 17.34
CA LYS A 172 16.46 -5.81 18.36
C LYS A 172 17.40 -6.94 17.94
N ASP A 173 17.35 -7.35 16.67
CA ASP A 173 18.25 -8.38 16.14
C ASP A 173 19.70 -7.96 16.27
N LYS A 174 20.02 -6.70 15.92
CA LYS A 174 21.36 -6.13 16.10
C LYS A 174 21.83 -6.20 17.56
N GLU A 175 20.96 -5.82 18.51
CA GLU A 175 21.28 -5.92 19.94
C GLU A 175 21.53 -7.38 20.36
N GLY A 176 20.74 -8.32 19.84
CA GLY A 176 20.95 -9.74 20.04
C GLY A 176 22.32 -10.20 19.54
N TYR A 177 22.67 -9.85 18.33
CA TYR A 177 23.98 -10.20 17.74
C TYR A 177 25.16 -9.62 18.55
N LEU A 178 25.04 -8.40 19.04
CA LEU A 178 26.07 -7.79 19.89
C LEU A 178 26.27 -8.55 21.21
N LYS A 179 25.19 -8.99 21.83
CA LYS A 179 25.27 -9.85 23.04
C LYS A 179 25.91 -11.20 22.76
N ASP A 180 25.60 -11.81 21.64
CA ASP A 180 26.19 -13.11 21.26
C ASP A 180 27.68 -12.97 20.95
N ILE A 181 28.11 -11.87 20.33
CA ILE A 181 29.52 -11.55 20.11
C ILE A 181 30.25 -11.42 21.45
N GLU A 182 29.67 -10.76 22.44
CA GLU A 182 30.30 -10.61 23.76
C GLU A 182 30.47 -11.96 24.47
N LYS A 183 29.44 -12.80 24.49
CA LYS A 183 29.53 -14.16 25.04
C LYS A 183 30.58 -15.00 24.33
N ALA A 184 30.71 -14.86 22.99
CA ALA A 184 31.72 -15.55 22.23
C ALA A 184 33.14 -15.13 22.61
N LYS A 185 33.36 -13.81 22.85
CA LYS A 185 34.62 -13.29 23.35
C LYS A 185 35.02 -13.86 24.73
N GLU A 186 34.06 -13.85 25.67
CA GLU A 186 34.26 -14.46 27.00
C GLU A 186 34.63 -15.93 26.90
N LEU A 187 33.98 -16.68 26.02
CA LEU A 187 34.29 -18.09 25.79
C LEU A 187 35.69 -18.27 25.21
N ILE A 188 36.07 -17.41 24.25
CA ILE A 188 37.44 -17.46 23.67
C ILE A 188 38.49 -17.26 24.76
N GLN A 189 38.35 -16.22 25.59
CA GLN A 189 39.28 -15.94 26.70
C GLN A 189 39.40 -17.13 27.66
N LYS A 190 38.27 -17.75 28.01
CA LYS A 190 38.28 -18.94 28.85
C LYS A 190 39.06 -20.10 28.19
N ARG A 191 38.84 -20.35 26.91
CA ARG A 191 39.54 -21.41 26.16
C ARG A 191 41.03 -21.13 26.05
N GLU A 192 41.44 -19.90 25.86
CA GLU A 192 42.84 -19.51 25.85
C GLU A 192 43.52 -19.82 27.18
N GLN A 193 42.88 -19.55 28.31
CA GLN A 193 43.40 -19.91 29.65
C GLN A 193 43.47 -21.43 29.83
N GLU A 194 42.46 -22.17 29.37
CA GLU A 194 42.48 -23.64 29.40
C GLU A 194 43.63 -24.25 28.56
N ILE A 195 43.92 -23.63 27.42
CA ILE A 195 45.07 -24.03 26.56
C ILE A 195 46.39 -23.81 27.29
N LEU A 196 46.61 -22.63 27.88
CA LEU A 196 47.84 -22.31 28.63
C LEU A 196 48.08 -23.34 29.77
N LYS A 197 47.01 -23.69 30.50
CA LYS A 197 47.09 -24.72 31.54
C LYS A 197 47.40 -26.09 30.96
N ASN A 198 46.78 -26.48 29.87
CA ASN A 198 47.01 -27.75 29.22
C ASN A 198 48.46 -27.88 28.71
N ASP A 199 49.02 -26.81 28.15
CA ASP A 199 50.40 -26.76 27.69
C ASP A 199 51.39 -26.94 28.86
N ALA A 200 51.13 -26.34 30.02
CA ALA A 200 51.91 -26.53 31.22
C ALA A 200 51.83 -27.99 31.72
N ASP A 201 50.63 -28.57 31.76
CA ASP A 201 50.41 -29.95 32.13
C ASP A 201 51.09 -30.94 31.18
N GLN A 202 51.05 -30.68 29.86
CA GLN A 202 51.78 -31.46 28.85
C GLN A 202 53.28 -31.43 29.07
N LYS A 203 53.85 -30.23 29.34
CA LYS A 203 55.28 -30.08 29.61
C LYS A 203 55.70 -30.87 30.86
N ALA A 204 54.91 -30.77 31.95
CA ALA A 204 55.16 -31.54 33.16
C ALA A 204 55.09 -33.06 32.91
N LYS A 205 54.12 -33.49 32.11
CA LYS A 205 53.98 -34.92 31.76
C LYS A 205 55.13 -35.40 30.89
N GLN A 206 55.65 -34.58 29.97
CA GLN A 206 56.82 -34.89 29.15
C GLN A 206 58.09 -35.10 30.01
N GLN A 207 58.26 -34.23 31.04
CA GLN A 207 59.36 -34.39 32.00
C GLN A 207 59.27 -35.76 32.79
N GLN A 208 58.08 -36.10 33.27
CA GLN A 208 57.81 -37.36 33.93
C GLN A 208 58.12 -38.56 33.02
N ILE A 209 57.72 -38.50 31.77
CA ILE A 209 58.03 -39.54 30.76
C ILE A 209 59.56 -39.70 30.61
N SER A 210 60.28 -38.58 30.45
CA SER A 210 61.74 -38.64 30.32
C SER A 210 62.43 -39.27 31.55
N LEU A 211 62.02 -38.85 32.76
CA LEU A 211 62.52 -39.47 33.99
C LEU A 211 62.22 -40.98 34.07
N GLN A 212 61.02 -41.39 33.72
CA GLN A 212 60.63 -42.82 33.71
C GLN A 212 61.38 -43.59 32.69
N GLN A 213 61.72 -43.02 31.55
CA GLN A 213 62.61 -43.69 30.54
C GLN A 213 64.00 -43.89 31.08
N GLN A 214 64.61 -42.96 31.81
CA GLN A 214 65.89 -43.09 32.46
C GLN A 214 65.88 -44.19 33.54
N ILE A 215 64.82 -44.24 34.35
CA ILE A 215 64.68 -45.31 35.36
C ILE A 215 64.60 -46.71 34.68
N ILE A 216 63.84 -46.84 33.62
CA ILE A 216 63.69 -48.07 32.85
C ILE A 216 65.08 -48.53 32.31
N GLU A 217 65.84 -47.57 31.76
CA GLU A 217 67.19 -47.91 31.24
C GLU A 217 68.13 -48.35 32.38
N THR A 218 68.13 -47.69 33.52
CA THR A 218 68.86 -48.04 34.69
C THR A 218 68.51 -49.48 35.18
N VAL A 219 67.25 -49.84 35.21
CA VAL A 219 66.75 -51.15 35.58
C VAL A 219 67.21 -52.23 34.55
N LYS A 220 67.17 -51.90 33.27
CA LYS A 220 67.72 -52.84 32.23
C LYS A 220 69.18 -53.10 32.39
N GLN A 221 70.00 -52.04 32.66
CA GLN A 221 71.44 -52.23 32.94
C GLN A 221 71.70 -53.12 34.15
N LYS A 222 71.00 -52.86 35.27
CA LYS A 222 71.08 -53.73 36.44
C LYS A 222 70.74 -55.22 36.13
N ARG A 223 69.69 -55.41 35.33
CA ARG A 223 69.32 -56.77 34.90
C ARG A 223 70.46 -57.46 34.07
N ALA A 224 71.10 -56.70 33.20
CA ALA A 224 72.18 -57.20 32.38
C ALA A 224 73.45 -57.64 33.20
N THR A 225 73.64 -56.99 34.38
CA THR A 225 74.78 -57.37 35.28
C THR A 225 74.51 -58.55 36.19
N LEU A 226 73.25 -59.06 36.22
CA LEU A 226 72.85 -60.18 37.04
C LEU A 226 72.76 -61.51 36.27
N ASN A 227 72.97 -61.46 34.95
CA ASN A 227 73.06 -62.59 34.06
C ASN A 227 74.58 -62.85 33.72
#